data_b6e5bafd9ee31590d47defeb917b8958
#
_entry.id   b6e5bafd9ee31590d47defeb917b8958
#
_cell.length_a   1.000
_cell.length_b   1.000
_cell.length_c   1.000
_cell.angle_alpha   90.00
_cell.angle_beta   90.00
_cell.angle_gamma   90.00
#
_symmetry.space_group_name_H-M   'P 1'
#
loop_
_entity.id
_entity.type
_entity.pdbx_description
1 polymer ?
#
loop_
_entity_poly.entity_id
_entity_poly.type
_entity_poly.pdbx_seq_one_letter_code
_entity_poly.pdbx_strand_id
1 'polypeptide(L)'
;MLSHRTSGVLMHISSLPSPYGVGVFGRDTRNFIDTLSEMKFTYWQVLPFNPTDDMNSPYCSPSAFAGNELFIDPETLCSMGLCTADDVSDSVYHGTPYTADYAFATEKREALLKKAYNNITDKIKADVDDFVKSRVGIYEYACFIALKNKNGGKAWYEWDKSEADYNKFIKSDYSYLKNEIDFICFKQYIFFTQWHSIKKYANDKGIFVIGDMPIYVAMDSADVWSHIENYLIDEKTLRPQAVSGVPPDYFSEDGQLWGNPLYNWDYMKSDGYKWWLDRIDNSLDMFDVVRIDHFRAFASFWAVPADSKTAKTGEWVDGPGMDFFDKLFEKHPDAPIIAEDLGVFGEDVTKLLKDTAFPGMKVIQFAFTPGADSLHLPHHVVPNSVYYCGTHDNNTLFGWLFEAPKVEREYVLRYIGYKGDDWGQGGYNAPACRAIIETVWRSSANTAMIAFQDMCGFGNDARMNIPGVPELNWRFRTTADTIRQMDKAYFKEINELFGRSK
;
A
#
# COMPACT_ATOMS: atom_id res chain seq x y z
N MET A 1 -11.01 -16.71 3.50
CA MET A 1 -11.60 -15.46 2.96
C MET A 1 -11.60 -15.45 1.43
N LEU A 2 -10.49 -15.74 0.77
CA LEU A 2 -10.32 -15.57 -0.68
C LEU A 2 -10.83 -16.73 -1.57
N SER A 3 -11.50 -17.74 -1.01
CA SER A 3 -11.97 -18.95 -1.72
C SER A 3 -13.35 -18.85 -2.35
N HIS A 4 -14.04 -17.73 -2.18
CA HIS A 4 -15.39 -17.51 -2.69
C HIS A 4 -15.42 -16.38 -3.70
N ARG A 5 -16.47 -16.39 -4.56
CA ARG A 5 -16.70 -15.30 -5.50
C ARG A 5 -17.05 -14.02 -4.76
N THR A 6 -16.24 -13.01 -4.93
CA THR A 6 -16.35 -11.70 -4.26
C THR A 6 -15.91 -10.58 -5.17
N SER A 7 -16.13 -9.36 -4.75
CA SER A 7 -15.62 -8.16 -5.42
C SER A 7 -15.09 -7.14 -4.42
N GLY A 8 -14.27 -6.23 -4.89
CA GLY A 8 -13.70 -5.17 -4.06
C GLY A 8 -13.34 -3.92 -4.84
N VAL A 9 -13.09 -2.86 -4.09
CA VAL A 9 -12.70 -1.54 -4.61
C VAL A 9 -11.32 -1.17 -4.08
N LEU A 10 -10.43 -0.75 -4.97
CA LEU A 10 -9.14 -0.15 -4.63
C LEU A 10 -9.32 1.35 -4.46
N MET A 11 -9.10 1.86 -3.24
CA MET A 11 -9.19 3.28 -2.90
C MET A 11 -8.34 3.57 -1.68
N HIS A 12 -7.27 4.34 -1.84
CA HIS A 12 -6.41 4.69 -0.72
C HIS A 12 -7.04 5.76 0.18
N ILE A 13 -6.66 5.78 1.47
CA ILE A 13 -7.18 6.75 2.45
C ILE A 13 -6.92 8.19 2.01
N SER A 14 -5.70 8.50 1.53
CA SER A 14 -5.35 9.86 1.09
C SER A 14 -6.29 10.42 0.02
N SER A 15 -6.91 9.54 -0.75
CA SER A 15 -7.81 9.88 -1.86
C SER A 15 -9.27 10.11 -1.45
N LEU A 16 -9.64 9.74 -0.23
CA LEU A 16 -10.99 9.93 0.29
C LEU A 16 -11.32 11.41 0.53
N PRO A 17 -12.61 11.79 0.48
CA PRO A 17 -13.03 13.13 0.86
C PRO A 17 -12.60 13.49 2.27
N SER A 18 -12.18 14.71 2.47
CA SER A 18 -11.84 15.26 3.78
C SER A 18 -11.62 16.77 3.65
N PRO A 19 -11.92 17.57 4.65
CA PRO A 19 -11.58 18.99 4.66
C PRO A 19 -10.12 19.28 5.06
N TYR A 20 -9.24 18.28 5.20
CA TYR A 20 -7.92 18.43 5.82
C TYR A 20 -6.73 18.25 4.86
N GLY A 21 -6.91 18.51 3.57
CA GLY A 21 -5.84 18.40 2.56
C GLY A 21 -5.56 16.98 2.07
N VAL A 22 -5.76 15.97 2.90
CA VAL A 22 -5.71 14.52 2.57
C VAL A 22 -6.88 13.80 3.23
N GLY A 23 -7.23 12.60 2.76
CA GLY A 23 -8.21 11.75 3.42
C GLY A 23 -7.74 11.31 4.81
N VAL A 24 -8.68 11.14 5.74
CA VAL A 24 -8.42 10.79 7.15
C VAL A 24 -9.38 9.72 7.66
N PHE A 25 -9.09 9.11 8.81
CA PHE A 25 -9.93 8.07 9.47
C PHE A 25 -11.21 8.63 10.10
N GLY A 26 -11.87 9.54 9.39
CA GLY A 26 -13.01 10.30 9.89
C GLY A 26 -14.36 9.84 9.34
N ARG A 27 -15.32 10.77 9.39
CA ARG A 27 -16.71 10.57 8.94
C ARG A 27 -16.80 10.15 7.48
N ASP A 28 -16.02 10.78 6.57
CA ASP A 28 -16.14 10.49 5.14
C ASP A 28 -15.58 9.11 4.79
N THR A 29 -14.61 8.61 5.54
CA THR A 29 -14.16 7.21 5.45
C THR A 29 -15.29 6.23 5.84
N ARG A 30 -16.06 6.52 6.90
CA ARG A 30 -17.22 5.72 7.27
C ARG A 30 -18.33 5.78 6.21
N ASN A 31 -18.59 6.95 5.65
CA ASN A 31 -19.54 7.13 4.54
C ASN A 31 -19.14 6.32 3.30
N PHE A 32 -17.85 6.24 3.01
CA PHE A 32 -17.32 5.41 1.92
C PHE A 32 -17.54 3.91 2.20
N ILE A 33 -17.28 3.44 3.41
CA ILE A 33 -17.56 2.07 3.83
C ILE A 33 -19.05 1.73 3.70
N ASP A 34 -19.94 2.63 4.15
CA ASP A 34 -21.38 2.46 3.99
C ASP A 34 -21.79 2.36 2.51
N THR A 35 -21.13 3.17 1.64
CA THR A 35 -21.36 3.13 0.18
C THR A 35 -20.92 1.79 -0.43
N LEU A 36 -19.77 1.25 -0.01
CA LEU A 36 -19.32 -0.09 -0.46
C LEU A 36 -20.29 -1.18 -0.03
N SER A 37 -20.77 -1.13 1.21
CA SER A 37 -21.74 -2.07 1.75
C SER A 37 -23.09 -1.99 1.01
N GLU A 38 -23.57 -0.78 0.68
CA GLU A 38 -24.79 -0.55 -0.14
C GLU A 38 -24.67 -1.21 -1.52
N MET A 39 -23.50 -1.09 -2.15
CA MET A 39 -23.19 -1.69 -3.46
C MET A 39 -22.87 -3.19 -3.39
N LYS A 40 -22.90 -3.81 -2.20
CA LYS A 40 -22.60 -5.25 -1.99
C LYS A 40 -21.18 -5.66 -2.33
N PHE A 41 -20.22 -4.79 -2.22
CA PHE A 41 -18.80 -5.17 -2.25
C PHE A 41 -18.43 -5.93 -0.96
N THR A 42 -17.38 -6.75 -1.06
CA THR A 42 -16.83 -7.50 0.08
C THR A 42 -15.52 -6.89 0.55
N TYR A 43 -14.71 -6.37 -0.37
CA TYR A 43 -13.37 -5.90 -0.06
C TYR A 43 -13.19 -4.41 -0.36
N TRP A 44 -12.43 -3.78 0.52
CA TRP A 44 -11.81 -2.48 0.32
C TRP A 44 -10.31 -2.64 0.35
N GLN A 45 -9.63 -2.43 -0.79
CA GLN A 45 -8.19 -2.47 -0.87
C GLN A 45 -7.61 -1.07 -0.70
N VAL A 46 -6.56 -0.98 0.12
CA VAL A 46 -5.79 0.24 0.37
C VAL A 46 -4.33 0.03 -0.03
N LEU A 47 -3.58 1.11 -0.21
CA LEU A 47 -2.13 1.10 -0.37
C LEU A 47 -1.43 1.07 0.99
N PRO A 48 -0.09 0.93 1.07
CA PRO A 48 0.61 0.90 2.35
C PRO A 48 0.29 2.11 3.23
N PHE A 49 0.12 1.88 4.53
CA PHE A 49 -0.27 2.92 5.51
C PHE A 49 0.91 3.51 6.26
N ASN A 50 2.12 3.13 5.87
CA ASN A 50 3.33 3.61 6.50
C ASN A 50 3.58 5.10 6.20
N PRO A 51 4.36 5.81 7.03
CA PRO A 51 4.84 7.15 6.69
C PRO A 51 5.55 7.14 5.35
N THR A 52 5.40 8.22 4.58
CA THR A 52 5.94 8.31 3.22
C THR A 52 7.28 9.05 3.20
N ASP A 53 7.97 8.93 2.06
CA ASP A 53 9.12 9.78 1.73
C ASP A 53 8.69 11.21 1.29
N ASP A 54 9.66 12.02 0.91
CA ASP A 54 9.45 13.39 0.43
C ASP A 54 8.65 13.44 -0.89
N MET A 55 8.59 12.34 -1.65
CA MET A 55 7.79 12.20 -2.87
C MET A 55 6.36 11.71 -2.58
N ASN A 56 6.04 11.48 -1.32
CA ASN A 56 4.77 10.96 -0.82
C ASN A 56 4.44 9.53 -1.32
N SER A 57 5.46 8.75 -1.69
CA SER A 57 5.27 7.37 -2.09
C SER A 57 4.97 6.49 -0.87
N PRO A 58 3.84 5.77 -0.84
CA PRO A 58 3.55 4.83 0.24
C PRO A 58 4.45 3.59 0.20
N TYR A 59 5.18 3.37 -0.90
CA TYR A 59 6.12 2.25 -1.06
C TYR A 59 7.55 2.57 -0.63
N CYS A 60 7.84 3.83 -0.31
CA CYS A 60 9.12 4.25 0.24
C CYS A 60 8.89 4.86 1.63
N SER A 61 9.14 4.08 2.68
CA SER A 61 8.81 4.45 4.05
C SER A 61 10.01 4.38 4.98
N PRO A 62 10.11 5.29 5.96
CA PRO A 62 11.09 5.20 7.05
C PRO A 62 10.79 4.08 8.06
N SER A 63 9.68 3.35 7.93
CA SER A 63 9.36 2.20 8.78
C SER A 63 8.35 1.25 8.14
N ALA A 64 8.59 -0.06 8.26
CA ALA A 64 7.63 -1.11 7.90
C ALA A 64 6.53 -1.34 8.95
N PHE A 65 6.63 -0.76 10.14
CA PHE A 65 5.73 -1.00 11.26
C PHE A 65 4.89 0.21 11.65
N ALA A 66 5.40 1.42 11.44
CA ALA A 66 4.72 2.65 11.82
C ALA A 66 3.60 3.03 10.86
N GLY A 67 2.60 3.75 11.37
CA GLY A 67 1.50 4.30 10.58
C GLY A 67 1.70 5.78 10.23
N ASN A 68 1.13 6.20 9.10
CA ASN A 68 1.19 7.59 8.62
C ASN A 68 0.23 8.49 9.41
N GLU A 69 0.77 9.33 10.25
CA GLU A 69 0.01 10.26 11.09
C GLU A 69 -0.87 11.26 10.33
N LEU A 70 -0.65 11.44 9.03
CA LEU A 70 -1.49 12.30 8.20
C LEU A 70 -2.93 11.79 8.10
N PHE A 71 -3.16 10.49 8.31
CA PHE A 71 -4.49 9.88 8.27
C PHE A 71 -5.27 10.03 9.58
N ILE A 72 -4.65 10.55 10.65
CA ILE A 72 -5.33 10.83 11.90
C ILE A 72 -6.41 11.90 11.67
N ASP A 73 -7.63 11.63 12.14
CA ASP A 73 -8.76 12.54 12.01
C ASP A 73 -8.78 13.60 13.12
N PRO A 74 -8.78 14.91 12.76
CA PRO A 74 -8.87 16.00 13.73
C PRO A 74 -10.15 16.02 14.56
N GLU A 75 -11.31 15.70 13.99
CA GLU A 75 -12.58 15.69 14.70
C GLU A 75 -12.59 14.62 15.81
N THR A 76 -11.96 13.48 15.55
CA THR A 76 -11.81 12.43 16.56
C THR A 76 -10.91 12.87 17.71
N LEU A 77 -9.81 13.60 17.47
CA LEU A 77 -8.96 14.17 18.53
C LEU A 77 -9.76 15.15 19.40
N CYS A 78 -10.59 15.98 18.79
CA CYS A 78 -11.49 16.89 19.53
C CYS A 78 -12.50 16.10 20.38
N SER A 79 -13.09 15.05 19.83
CA SER A 79 -14.03 14.18 20.55
C SER A 79 -13.38 13.45 21.74
N MET A 80 -12.07 13.19 21.67
CA MET A 80 -11.27 12.65 22.78
C MET A 80 -10.92 13.72 23.85
N GLY A 81 -11.27 14.99 23.62
CA GLY A 81 -10.95 16.11 24.52
C GLY A 81 -9.47 16.56 24.44
N LEU A 82 -8.75 16.18 23.37
CA LEU A 82 -7.33 16.48 23.19
C LEU A 82 -7.07 17.80 22.48
N CYS A 83 -8.07 18.36 21.81
CA CYS A 83 -8.03 19.67 21.16
C CYS A 83 -9.43 20.30 21.16
N THR A 84 -9.52 21.56 20.78
CA THR A 84 -10.77 22.32 20.68
C THR A 84 -11.36 22.28 19.26
N ALA A 85 -12.62 22.69 19.11
CA ALA A 85 -13.24 22.87 17.79
C ALA A 85 -12.52 23.97 16.96
N ASP A 86 -11.98 25.00 17.59
CA ASP A 86 -11.21 26.05 16.92
C ASP A 86 -9.89 25.47 16.36
N ASP A 87 -9.20 24.60 17.13
CA ASP A 87 -7.99 23.91 16.66
C ASP A 87 -8.27 23.03 15.42
N VAL A 88 -9.42 22.36 15.38
CA VAL A 88 -9.86 21.58 14.22
C VAL A 88 -10.15 22.50 13.03
N SER A 89 -10.83 23.64 13.27
CA SER A 89 -11.13 24.63 12.23
C SER A 89 -9.87 25.22 11.61
N ASP A 90 -8.81 25.46 12.39
CA ASP A 90 -7.48 25.92 11.92
C ASP A 90 -6.79 24.91 10.97
N SER A 91 -7.23 23.65 10.99
CA SER A 91 -6.69 22.57 10.16
C SER A 91 -7.43 22.40 8.82
N VAL A 92 -8.47 23.20 8.56
CA VAL A 92 -9.28 23.09 7.34
C VAL A 92 -8.52 23.63 6.13
N TYR A 93 -8.49 22.82 5.08
CA TYR A 93 -7.88 23.15 3.79
C TYR A 93 -8.87 23.85 2.87
N HIS A 94 -8.46 24.97 2.30
CA HIS A 94 -9.30 25.79 1.41
C HIS A 94 -8.88 25.73 -0.05
N GLY A 95 -7.97 24.79 -0.42
CA GLY A 95 -7.55 24.58 -1.79
C GLY A 95 -8.47 23.64 -2.56
N THR A 96 -7.94 23.07 -3.66
CA THR A 96 -8.70 22.13 -4.50
C THR A 96 -9.01 20.81 -3.75
N PRO A 97 -10.25 20.30 -3.80
CA PRO A 97 -10.58 19.02 -3.17
C PRO A 97 -10.14 17.80 -3.99
N TYR A 98 -9.64 18.00 -5.22
CA TYR A 98 -9.32 16.91 -6.16
C TYR A 98 -7.87 16.45 -6.11
N THR A 99 -7.03 17.14 -5.36
CA THR A 99 -5.60 16.85 -5.24
C THR A 99 -5.18 16.90 -3.79
N ALA A 100 -4.43 15.89 -3.34
CA ALA A 100 -3.85 15.88 -2.00
C ALA A 100 -2.79 16.96 -1.87
N ASP A 101 -2.85 17.72 -0.79
CA ASP A 101 -1.84 18.70 -0.37
C ASP A 101 -1.14 18.18 0.89
N TYR A 102 -0.11 17.37 0.66
CA TYR A 102 0.65 16.76 1.74
C TYR A 102 1.43 17.77 2.57
N ALA A 103 1.94 18.84 1.94
CA ALA A 103 2.68 19.87 2.66
C ALA A 103 1.78 20.60 3.67
N PHE A 104 0.59 21.03 3.23
CA PHE A 104 -0.41 21.60 4.11
C PHE A 104 -0.83 20.62 5.21
N ALA A 105 -1.16 19.39 4.83
CA ALA A 105 -1.59 18.35 5.76
C ALA A 105 -0.53 18.09 6.85
N THR A 106 0.76 18.01 6.46
CA THR A 106 1.88 17.79 7.39
C THR A 106 1.99 18.94 8.38
N GLU A 107 2.03 20.20 7.91
CA GLU A 107 2.13 21.38 8.78
C GLU A 107 0.99 21.43 9.81
N LYS A 108 -0.25 21.29 9.33
CA LYS A 108 -1.43 21.41 10.19
C LYS A 108 -1.59 20.23 11.13
N ARG A 109 -1.30 19.00 10.65
CA ARG A 109 -1.38 17.80 11.48
C ARG A 109 -0.36 17.81 12.59
N GLU A 110 0.89 18.16 12.29
CA GLU A 110 1.95 18.24 13.29
C GLU A 110 1.61 19.29 14.39
N ALA A 111 1.13 20.48 13.98
CA ALA A 111 0.72 21.52 14.92
C ALA A 111 -0.44 21.06 15.82
N LEU A 112 -1.45 20.40 15.23
CA LEU A 112 -2.61 19.88 15.97
C LEU A 112 -2.21 18.75 16.93
N LEU A 113 -1.37 17.82 16.50
CA LEU A 113 -0.92 16.69 17.31
C LEU A 113 -0.04 17.17 18.50
N LYS A 114 0.77 18.23 18.32
CA LYS A 114 1.50 18.87 19.43
C LYS A 114 0.56 19.46 20.48
N LYS A 115 -0.51 20.14 20.04
CA LYS A 115 -1.55 20.63 20.97
C LYS A 115 -2.21 19.47 21.70
N ALA A 116 -2.60 18.41 20.96
CA ALA A 116 -3.23 17.22 21.52
C ALA A 116 -2.32 16.52 22.55
N TYR A 117 -1.04 16.40 22.27
CA TYR A 117 -0.05 15.80 23.18
C TYR A 117 0.08 16.57 24.49
N ASN A 118 0.03 17.92 24.45
CA ASN A 118 0.07 18.74 25.65
C ASN A 118 -1.18 18.58 26.53
N ASN A 119 -2.26 18.03 26.01
CA ASN A 119 -3.54 17.81 26.70
C ASN A 119 -3.80 16.37 27.12
N ILE A 120 -2.80 15.46 26.97
CA ILE A 120 -2.99 14.06 27.35
C ILE A 120 -3.19 13.91 28.84
N THR A 121 -4.09 12.97 29.20
CA THR A 121 -4.31 12.59 30.61
C THR A 121 -3.32 11.51 31.03
N ASP A 122 -3.15 11.30 32.34
CA ASP A 122 -2.32 10.22 32.89
C ASP A 122 -2.79 8.83 32.34
N LYS A 123 -4.10 8.67 32.13
CA LYS A 123 -4.64 7.45 31.51
C LYS A 123 -4.12 7.26 30.09
N ILE A 124 -4.22 8.27 29.24
CA ILE A 124 -3.73 8.19 27.85
C ILE A 124 -2.23 7.93 27.84
N LYS A 125 -1.47 8.54 28.75
CA LYS A 125 -0.03 8.28 28.86
C LYS A 125 0.25 6.82 29.20
N ALA A 126 -0.47 6.22 30.13
CA ALA A 126 -0.35 4.81 30.47
C ALA A 126 -0.75 3.91 29.27
N ASP A 127 -1.84 4.26 28.57
CA ASP A 127 -2.29 3.53 27.36
C ASP A 127 -1.22 3.59 26.25
N VAL A 128 -0.52 4.74 26.06
CA VAL A 128 0.62 4.86 25.13
C VAL A 128 1.78 3.97 25.53
N ASP A 129 2.15 3.98 26.83
CA ASP A 129 3.24 3.13 27.34
C ASP A 129 2.97 1.65 27.11
N ASP A 130 1.73 1.20 27.34
CA ASP A 130 1.33 -0.21 27.12
C ASP A 130 1.25 -0.56 25.63
N PHE A 131 0.78 0.36 24.77
CA PHE A 131 0.77 0.21 23.34
C PHE A 131 2.19 0.01 22.79
N VAL A 132 3.14 0.85 23.18
CA VAL A 132 4.53 0.78 22.73
C VAL A 132 5.20 -0.52 23.15
N LYS A 133 4.96 -0.99 24.39
CA LYS A 133 5.49 -2.30 24.87
C LYS A 133 4.93 -3.50 24.11
N SER A 134 3.70 -3.38 23.61
CA SER A 134 3.01 -4.49 22.93
C SER A 134 3.26 -4.56 21.43
N ARG A 135 3.89 -3.54 20.83
CA ARG A 135 4.10 -3.46 19.37
C ARG A 135 5.57 -3.39 18.99
N VAL A 136 5.98 -4.31 18.13
CA VAL A 136 7.32 -4.33 17.54
C VAL A 136 7.50 -3.14 16.60
N GLY A 137 8.70 -2.57 16.58
CA GLY A 137 9.14 -1.55 15.62
C GLY A 137 8.70 -0.12 15.94
N ILE A 138 7.73 0.09 16.85
CA ILE A 138 7.21 1.43 17.15
C ILE A 138 8.21 2.27 17.94
N TYR A 139 8.87 1.69 18.94
CA TYR A 139 9.86 2.41 19.72
C TYR A 139 11.12 2.71 18.93
N GLU A 140 11.58 1.76 18.12
CA GLU A 140 12.68 1.91 17.19
C GLU A 140 12.40 3.03 16.18
N TYR A 141 11.20 3.07 15.63
CA TYR A 141 10.76 4.15 14.74
C TYR A 141 10.76 5.50 15.45
N ALA A 142 10.24 5.57 16.69
CA ALA A 142 10.22 6.82 17.44
C ALA A 142 11.63 7.35 17.74
N CYS A 143 12.56 6.48 18.12
CA CYS A 143 13.97 6.80 18.30
C CYS A 143 14.63 7.27 16.99
N PHE A 144 14.37 6.55 15.89
CA PHE A 144 14.90 6.88 14.57
C PHE A 144 14.47 8.26 14.11
N ILE A 145 13.18 8.59 14.19
CA ILE A 145 12.66 9.90 13.77
C ILE A 145 13.18 11.02 14.67
N ALA A 146 13.25 10.81 16.01
CA ALA A 146 13.80 11.78 16.92
C ALA A 146 15.27 12.10 16.60
N LEU A 147 16.07 11.08 16.30
CA LEU A 147 17.47 11.25 15.86
C LEU A 147 17.57 11.92 14.50
N LYS A 148 16.72 11.53 13.54
CA LYS A 148 16.67 12.13 12.22
C LYS A 148 16.37 13.62 12.29
N ASN A 149 15.40 14.02 13.11
CA ASN A 149 15.07 15.43 13.36
C ASN A 149 16.25 16.18 13.99
N LYS A 150 16.90 15.60 15.02
CA LYS A 150 18.09 16.15 15.66
C LYS A 150 19.23 16.35 14.65
N ASN A 151 19.41 15.42 13.75
CA ASN A 151 20.48 15.44 12.73
C ASN A 151 20.09 16.22 11.45
N GLY A 152 19.02 17.03 11.49
CA GLY A 152 18.60 17.88 10.38
C GLY A 152 18.14 17.13 9.15
N GLY A 153 17.51 15.96 9.32
CA GLY A 153 16.97 15.12 8.24
C GLY A 153 18.00 14.24 7.54
N LYS A 154 19.27 14.25 7.96
CA LYS A 154 20.32 13.39 7.36
C LYS A 154 19.95 11.92 7.49
N ALA A 155 20.43 11.13 6.53
CA ALA A 155 20.28 9.67 6.59
C ALA A 155 21.08 9.08 7.77
N TRP A 156 20.58 7.98 8.36
CA TRP A 156 21.17 7.40 9.57
C TRP A 156 22.65 7.00 9.40
N TYR A 157 23.06 6.57 8.23
CA TYR A 157 24.43 6.19 7.92
C TYR A 157 25.39 7.41 7.75
N GLU A 158 24.86 8.62 7.91
CA GLU A 158 25.63 9.89 7.94
C GLU A 158 25.66 10.50 9.36
N TRP A 159 25.03 9.84 10.35
CA TRP A 159 25.05 10.31 11.75
C TRP A 159 26.39 10.00 12.43
N ASP A 160 26.59 10.56 13.61
CA ASP A 160 27.72 10.19 14.44
C ASP A 160 27.69 8.68 14.75
N LYS A 161 28.86 8.05 14.80
CA LYS A 161 29.02 6.59 14.98
C LYS A 161 28.29 6.01 16.20
N SER A 162 28.10 6.81 17.25
CA SER A 162 27.34 6.40 18.44
C SER A 162 25.84 6.39 18.23
N GLU A 163 25.34 7.15 17.27
CA GLU A 163 23.92 7.24 16.91
C GLU A 163 23.58 6.36 15.70
N ALA A 164 24.51 6.22 14.77
CA ALA A 164 24.37 5.32 13.61
C ALA A 164 24.34 3.83 14.02
N ASP A 165 24.89 3.48 15.18
CA ASP A 165 24.87 2.14 15.74
C ASP A 165 23.74 2.05 16.80
N TYR A 166 22.62 1.44 16.43
CA TYR A 166 21.45 1.29 17.30
C TYR A 166 21.79 0.65 18.65
N ASN A 167 22.62 -0.38 18.66
CA ASN A 167 23.00 -1.09 19.88
C ASN A 167 23.84 -0.24 20.85
N LYS A 168 24.58 0.75 20.35
CA LYS A 168 25.28 1.73 21.17
C LYS A 168 24.32 2.83 21.62
N PHE A 169 23.49 3.34 20.71
CA PHE A 169 22.53 4.38 21.00
C PHE A 169 21.61 3.98 22.16
N ILE A 170 20.96 2.83 22.07
CA ILE A 170 19.96 2.39 23.07
C ILE A 170 20.57 2.16 24.47
N LYS A 171 21.89 1.96 24.54
CA LYS A 171 22.63 1.80 25.81
C LYS A 171 23.23 3.14 26.32
N SER A 172 23.15 4.21 25.54
CA SER A 172 23.64 5.54 25.90
C SER A 172 22.65 6.32 26.74
N ASP A 173 23.04 7.50 27.23
CA ASP A 173 22.06 8.47 27.76
C ASP A 173 21.47 9.28 26.62
N TYR A 174 20.23 8.96 26.25
CA TYR A 174 19.40 9.69 25.27
C TYR A 174 18.21 10.40 25.90
N SER A 175 18.28 10.68 27.19
CA SER A 175 17.21 11.38 27.93
C SER A 175 16.82 12.72 27.33
N TYR A 176 17.76 13.37 26.64
CA TYR A 176 17.52 14.62 25.91
C TYR A 176 16.53 14.49 24.73
N LEU A 177 16.29 13.28 24.21
CA LEU A 177 15.31 13.00 23.14
C LEU A 177 13.96 12.52 23.69
N LYS A 178 13.86 12.26 24.99
CA LYS A 178 12.70 11.58 25.57
C LYS A 178 11.37 12.23 25.19
N ASN A 179 11.27 13.55 25.27
CA ASN A 179 10.02 14.25 24.96
C ASN A 179 9.61 14.09 23.49
N GLU A 180 10.58 14.07 22.58
CA GLU A 180 10.33 13.85 21.15
C GLU A 180 9.92 12.41 20.89
N ILE A 181 10.61 11.44 21.47
CA ILE A 181 10.28 10.01 21.37
C ILE A 181 8.87 9.75 21.92
N ASP A 182 8.55 10.26 23.11
CA ASP A 182 7.23 10.11 23.74
C ASP A 182 6.12 10.72 22.85
N PHE A 183 6.39 11.88 22.23
CA PHE A 183 5.45 12.50 21.29
C PHE A 183 5.23 11.65 20.02
N ILE A 184 6.27 11.09 19.45
CA ILE A 184 6.14 10.21 18.29
C ILE A 184 5.39 8.92 18.66
N CYS A 185 5.68 8.33 19.82
CA CYS A 185 4.92 7.19 20.34
C CYS A 185 3.42 7.53 20.52
N PHE A 186 3.09 8.71 21.04
CA PHE A 186 1.72 9.19 21.13
C PHE A 186 1.05 9.29 19.74
N LYS A 187 1.73 9.85 18.74
CA LYS A 187 1.20 9.93 17.37
C LYS A 187 0.84 8.54 16.84
N GLN A 188 1.70 7.57 17.06
CA GLN A 188 1.47 6.18 16.62
C GLN A 188 0.29 5.55 17.39
N TYR A 189 0.20 5.71 18.69
CA TYR A 189 -0.95 5.26 19.49
C TYR A 189 -2.28 5.79 18.94
N ILE A 190 -2.36 7.09 18.64
CA ILE A 190 -3.56 7.72 18.08
C ILE A 190 -3.88 7.13 16.70
N PHE A 191 -2.87 6.99 15.83
CA PHE A 191 -3.05 6.38 14.50
C PHE A 191 -3.69 4.99 14.59
N PHE A 192 -3.10 4.09 15.36
CA PHE A 192 -3.60 2.73 15.48
C PHE A 192 -4.98 2.66 16.15
N THR A 193 -5.22 3.50 17.16
CA THR A 193 -6.53 3.59 17.83
C THR A 193 -7.62 4.00 16.84
N GLN A 194 -7.38 5.01 16.03
CA GLN A 194 -8.36 5.47 15.04
C GLN A 194 -8.52 4.46 13.90
N TRP A 195 -7.42 3.89 13.40
CA TRP A 195 -7.48 2.89 12.35
C TRP A 195 -8.27 1.63 12.77
N HIS A 196 -7.99 1.08 13.94
CA HIS A 196 -8.74 -0.08 14.44
C HIS A 196 -10.24 0.22 14.59
N SER A 197 -10.60 1.45 14.95
CA SER A 197 -12.01 1.86 14.97
C SER A 197 -12.64 1.86 13.57
N ILE A 198 -11.91 2.30 12.54
CA ILE A 198 -12.35 2.27 11.14
C ILE A 198 -12.43 0.83 10.63
N LYS A 199 -11.39 0.00 10.85
CA LYS A 199 -11.37 -1.41 10.45
C LYS A 199 -12.54 -2.16 11.06
N LYS A 200 -12.76 -1.99 12.37
CA LYS A 200 -13.91 -2.60 13.04
C LYS A 200 -15.23 -2.16 12.42
N TYR A 201 -15.40 -0.87 12.15
CA TYR A 201 -16.61 -0.36 11.49
C TYR A 201 -16.81 -0.99 10.10
N ALA A 202 -15.74 -1.13 9.31
CA ALA A 202 -15.81 -1.81 8.01
C ALA A 202 -16.24 -3.27 8.15
N ASN A 203 -15.64 -4.01 9.09
CA ASN A 203 -15.98 -5.42 9.33
C ASN A 203 -17.42 -5.57 9.83
N ASP A 204 -17.91 -4.69 10.72
CA ASP A 204 -19.30 -4.67 11.18
C ASP A 204 -20.31 -4.45 10.02
N LYS A 205 -19.87 -3.80 8.93
CA LYS A 205 -20.65 -3.59 7.68
C LYS A 205 -20.45 -4.70 6.65
N GLY A 206 -19.67 -5.73 6.96
CA GLY A 206 -19.34 -6.84 6.05
C GLY A 206 -18.26 -6.50 5.02
N ILE A 207 -17.54 -5.38 5.19
CA ILE A 207 -16.41 -4.97 4.36
C ILE A 207 -15.10 -5.38 5.03
N PHE A 208 -14.28 -6.16 4.32
CA PHE A 208 -12.96 -6.57 4.76
C PHE A 208 -11.87 -5.77 4.06
N VAL A 209 -10.82 -5.40 4.79
CA VAL A 209 -9.76 -4.55 4.26
C VAL A 209 -8.61 -5.39 3.74
N ILE A 210 -8.23 -5.16 2.47
CA ILE A 210 -7.00 -5.68 1.88
C ILE A 210 -5.94 -4.60 2.02
N GLY A 211 -4.89 -4.89 2.80
CA GLY A 211 -3.70 -4.04 2.89
C GLY A 211 -2.66 -4.39 1.84
N ASP A 212 -1.64 -3.57 1.75
CA ASP A 212 -0.53 -3.72 0.81
C ASP A 212 0.80 -3.64 1.56
N MET A 213 1.71 -4.56 1.26
CA MET A 213 3.00 -4.68 1.94
C MET A 213 4.12 -4.74 0.91
N PRO A 214 4.90 -3.65 0.75
CA PRO A 214 6.08 -3.66 -0.10
C PRO A 214 7.07 -4.73 0.35
N ILE A 215 7.68 -5.46 -0.60
CA ILE A 215 8.69 -6.48 -0.24
C ILE A 215 9.89 -5.85 0.46
N TYR A 216 10.43 -4.76 -0.07
CA TYR A 216 11.62 -4.12 0.46
C TYR A 216 11.29 -2.96 1.40
N VAL A 217 12.29 -2.52 2.14
CA VAL A 217 12.28 -1.32 3.00
C VAL A 217 13.28 -0.29 2.48
N ALA A 218 13.08 0.98 2.82
CA ALA A 218 14.03 2.01 2.44
C ALA A 218 15.36 1.84 3.19
N MET A 219 16.49 2.16 2.53
CA MET A 219 17.81 2.13 3.18
C MET A 219 17.84 3.10 4.38
N ASP A 220 17.23 4.25 4.25
CA ASP A 220 17.11 5.25 5.32
C ASP A 220 15.80 5.04 6.11
N SER A 221 15.78 3.97 6.89
CA SER A 221 14.62 3.54 7.70
C SER A 221 15.02 3.07 9.08
N ALA A 222 14.07 3.09 10.00
CA ALA A 222 14.20 2.53 11.33
C ALA A 222 14.52 1.03 11.27
N ASP A 223 13.93 0.32 10.29
CA ASP A 223 14.10 -1.13 10.09
C ASP A 223 15.55 -1.49 9.83
N VAL A 224 16.20 -0.77 8.90
CA VAL A 224 17.60 -1.01 8.56
C VAL A 224 18.54 -0.55 9.67
N TRP A 225 18.26 0.62 10.27
CA TRP A 225 19.06 1.17 11.36
C TRP A 225 19.06 0.29 12.60
N SER A 226 17.91 -0.26 12.98
CA SER A 226 17.77 -1.06 14.21
C SER A 226 18.11 -2.53 14.05
N HIS A 227 18.11 -3.06 12.81
CA HIS A 227 18.32 -4.47 12.50
C HIS A 227 19.23 -4.65 11.28
N ILE A 228 20.41 -4.00 11.30
CA ILE A 228 21.35 -3.97 10.18
C ILE A 228 21.77 -5.40 9.73
N GLU A 229 21.81 -6.34 10.66
CA GLU A 229 22.13 -7.75 10.41
C GLU A 229 21.15 -8.48 9.48
N ASN A 230 19.92 -7.96 9.37
CA ASN A 230 18.90 -8.48 8.45
C ASN A 230 19.16 -8.12 6.99
N TYR A 231 20.16 -7.29 6.71
CA TYR A 231 20.41 -6.75 5.37
C TYR A 231 21.86 -6.97 4.93
N LEU A 232 22.07 -7.06 3.61
CA LEU A 232 23.40 -7.21 3.01
C LEU A 232 24.12 -5.85 2.95
N ILE A 233 24.51 -5.36 4.12
CA ILE A 233 25.18 -4.06 4.31
C ILE A 233 26.57 -4.29 4.89
N ASP A 234 27.58 -3.60 4.34
CA ASP A 234 28.94 -3.60 4.88
C ASP A 234 28.98 -2.78 6.19
N GLU A 235 29.30 -3.45 7.30
CA GLU A 235 29.29 -2.84 8.65
C GLU A 235 30.29 -1.67 8.84
N LYS A 236 31.33 -1.57 7.98
CA LYS A 236 32.34 -0.51 8.09
C LYS A 236 31.92 0.76 7.35
N THR A 237 31.33 0.57 6.19
CA THR A 237 30.89 1.67 5.32
C THR A 237 29.43 2.06 5.55
N LEU A 238 28.65 1.20 6.18
CA LEU A 238 27.20 1.31 6.35
C LEU A 238 26.46 1.47 4.99
N ARG A 239 26.99 0.79 3.95
CA ARG A 239 26.47 0.85 2.59
C ARG A 239 26.25 -0.55 2.03
N PRO A 240 25.19 -0.77 1.24
CA PRO A 240 24.98 -2.02 0.54
C PRO A 240 26.00 -2.17 -0.60
N GLN A 241 26.40 -3.41 -0.91
CA GLN A 241 27.20 -3.72 -2.11
C GLN A 241 26.30 -3.93 -3.33
N ALA A 242 25.09 -4.41 -3.11
CA ALA A 242 24.06 -4.57 -4.12
C ALA A 242 22.70 -4.11 -3.57
N VAL A 243 21.85 -3.66 -4.47
CA VAL A 243 20.50 -3.14 -4.17
C VAL A 243 19.44 -3.81 -5.03
N SER A 244 18.20 -3.65 -4.65
CA SER A 244 17.05 -4.21 -5.35
C SER A 244 16.75 -3.49 -6.68
N GLY A 245 16.19 -4.25 -7.61
CA GLY A 245 15.70 -3.76 -8.87
C GLY A 245 14.98 -4.85 -9.65
N VAL A 246 14.65 -4.56 -10.89
CA VAL A 246 14.18 -5.53 -11.89
C VAL A 246 14.97 -5.35 -13.19
N PRO A 247 15.30 -6.43 -13.90
CA PRO A 247 16.04 -6.35 -15.14
C PRO A 247 15.24 -5.63 -16.23
N PRO A 248 15.88 -5.24 -17.34
CA PRO A 248 15.21 -4.75 -18.52
C PRO A 248 14.07 -5.69 -18.96
N ASP A 249 12.93 -5.10 -19.25
CA ASP A 249 11.75 -5.80 -19.73
C ASP A 249 11.07 -5.01 -20.86
N TYR A 250 9.86 -5.44 -21.26
CA TYR A 250 9.07 -4.76 -22.29
C TYR A 250 8.71 -3.31 -21.91
N PHE A 251 8.61 -3.00 -20.61
CA PHE A 251 8.20 -1.69 -20.09
C PHE A 251 9.37 -0.73 -19.88
N SER A 252 10.59 -1.25 -19.66
CA SER A 252 11.79 -0.44 -19.39
C SER A 252 13.04 -1.06 -19.99
N GLU A 253 13.64 -0.39 -20.98
CA GLU A 253 14.93 -0.79 -21.58
C GLU A 253 16.10 -0.75 -20.58
N ASP A 254 15.97 0.02 -19.51
CA ASP A 254 16.98 0.19 -18.46
C ASP A 254 16.71 -0.67 -17.24
N GLY A 255 15.56 -1.39 -17.21
CA GLY A 255 15.03 -2.00 -16.03
C GLY A 255 14.56 -0.93 -15.01
N GLN A 256 14.29 -1.35 -13.78
CA GLN A 256 13.96 -0.44 -12.70
C GLN A 256 14.97 -0.62 -11.57
N LEU A 257 15.70 0.42 -11.25
CA LEU A 257 16.63 0.46 -10.11
C LEU A 257 15.87 1.04 -8.90
N TRP A 258 15.48 0.18 -7.96
CA TRP A 258 14.73 0.61 -6.77
C TRP A 258 15.63 1.11 -5.64
N GLY A 259 16.84 0.56 -5.54
CA GLY A 259 17.85 1.06 -4.61
C GLY A 259 17.66 0.63 -3.15
N ASN A 260 16.69 -0.25 -2.84
CA ASN A 260 16.50 -0.76 -1.49
C ASN A 260 17.60 -1.77 -1.12
N PRO A 261 17.99 -1.88 0.16
CA PRO A 261 18.93 -2.90 0.60
C PRO A 261 18.32 -4.30 0.44
N LEU A 262 19.16 -5.27 0.08
CA LEU A 262 18.77 -6.66 -0.04
C LEU A 262 18.79 -7.33 1.33
N TYR A 263 17.88 -8.29 1.54
CA TYR A 263 17.80 -9.06 2.78
C TYR A 263 18.96 -10.07 2.90
N ASN A 264 19.48 -10.23 4.10
CA ASN A 264 20.39 -11.31 4.49
C ASN A 264 19.58 -12.54 4.91
N TRP A 265 19.10 -13.29 3.91
CA TRP A 265 18.23 -14.43 4.14
C TRP A 265 18.89 -15.53 4.97
N ASP A 266 20.22 -15.69 4.90
CA ASP A 266 20.96 -16.67 5.73
C ASP A 266 20.89 -16.29 7.21
N TYR A 267 21.09 -15.02 7.55
CA TYR A 267 20.92 -14.54 8.91
C TYR A 267 19.47 -14.71 9.39
N MET A 268 18.52 -14.24 8.60
CA MET A 268 17.08 -14.35 8.94
C MET A 268 16.63 -15.79 9.10
N LYS A 269 17.16 -16.73 8.31
CA LYS A 269 16.91 -18.16 8.51
C LYS A 269 17.45 -18.64 9.87
N SER A 270 18.63 -18.17 10.28
CA SER A 270 19.27 -18.56 11.54
C SER A 270 18.50 -18.10 12.78
N ASP A 271 17.73 -17.01 12.69
CA ASP A 271 16.87 -16.47 13.76
C ASP A 271 15.40 -16.91 13.63
N GLY A 272 15.07 -17.76 12.63
CA GLY A 272 13.71 -18.24 12.36
C GLY A 272 12.83 -17.22 11.67
N TYR A 273 13.39 -16.31 10.90
CA TYR A 273 12.70 -15.23 10.14
C TYR A 273 11.90 -14.28 11.03
N LYS A 274 12.38 -14.04 12.25
CA LYS A 274 11.64 -13.31 13.28
C LYS A 274 11.11 -11.97 12.78
N TRP A 275 11.97 -11.13 12.18
CA TRP A 275 11.57 -9.80 11.70
C TRP A 275 10.43 -9.88 10.65
N TRP A 276 10.50 -10.83 9.72
CA TRP A 276 9.47 -11.03 8.70
C TRP A 276 8.15 -11.54 9.30
N LEU A 277 8.21 -12.46 10.27
CA LEU A 277 7.01 -12.93 10.97
C LEU A 277 6.36 -11.81 11.77
N ASP A 278 7.15 -10.97 12.45
CA ASP A 278 6.66 -9.80 13.18
C ASP A 278 6.01 -8.78 12.21
N ARG A 279 6.58 -8.60 11.01
CA ARG A 279 6.01 -7.74 9.96
C ARG A 279 4.68 -8.26 9.43
N ILE A 280 4.58 -9.57 9.20
CA ILE A 280 3.30 -10.19 8.82
C ILE A 280 2.27 -10.04 9.94
N ASP A 281 2.64 -10.27 11.20
CA ASP A 281 1.74 -10.09 12.35
C ASP A 281 1.19 -8.67 12.41
N ASN A 282 2.06 -7.67 12.30
CA ASN A 282 1.64 -6.26 12.28
C ASN A 282 0.67 -5.99 11.12
N SER A 283 0.95 -6.54 9.94
CA SER A 283 0.08 -6.36 8.77
C SER A 283 -1.28 -7.04 8.93
N LEU A 284 -1.33 -8.24 9.52
CA LEU A 284 -2.58 -8.97 9.80
C LEU A 284 -3.40 -8.36 10.94
N ASP A 285 -2.75 -7.67 11.90
CA ASP A 285 -3.45 -6.86 12.89
C ASP A 285 -4.13 -5.64 12.22
N MET A 286 -3.42 -5.00 11.29
CA MET A 286 -3.94 -3.84 10.56
C MET A 286 -5.01 -4.20 9.52
N PHE A 287 -4.88 -5.32 8.82
CA PHE A 287 -5.71 -5.67 7.65
C PHE A 287 -6.31 -7.07 7.82
N ASP A 288 -7.38 -7.34 7.07
CA ASP A 288 -8.01 -8.66 7.04
C ASP A 288 -7.38 -9.59 6.01
N VAL A 289 -6.76 -9.02 4.99
CA VAL A 289 -6.01 -9.69 3.92
C VAL A 289 -4.80 -8.82 3.59
N VAL A 290 -3.66 -9.42 3.27
CA VAL A 290 -2.43 -8.70 2.91
C VAL A 290 -2.01 -9.06 1.50
N ARG A 291 -1.88 -8.06 0.62
CA ARG A 291 -1.18 -8.22 -0.65
C ARG A 291 0.30 -8.04 -0.41
N ILE A 292 1.10 -9.04 -0.76
CA ILE A 292 2.56 -8.90 -0.78
C ILE A 292 2.96 -8.42 -2.17
N ASP A 293 3.50 -7.21 -2.22
CA ASP A 293 4.03 -6.60 -3.42
C ASP A 293 5.34 -7.27 -3.83
N HIS A 294 5.53 -7.48 -5.14
CA HIS A 294 6.69 -8.15 -5.72
C HIS A 294 7.02 -9.51 -5.08
N PHE A 295 6.00 -10.36 -4.92
CA PHE A 295 6.09 -11.68 -4.27
C PHE A 295 7.20 -12.56 -4.84
N ARG A 296 7.56 -12.40 -6.12
CA ARG A 296 8.62 -13.18 -6.77
C ARG A 296 9.96 -13.12 -6.02
N ALA A 297 10.24 -12.04 -5.29
CA ALA A 297 11.51 -11.89 -4.56
C ALA A 297 11.71 -12.94 -3.45
N PHE A 298 10.66 -13.63 -3.02
CA PHE A 298 10.80 -14.81 -2.16
C PHE A 298 11.31 -16.05 -2.92
N ALA A 299 11.10 -16.15 -4.23
CA ALA A 299 11.68 -17.21 -5.06
C ALA A 299 13.07 -16.81 -5.55
N SER A 300 13.14 -15.69 -6.26
CA SER A 300 14.41 -15.10 -6.72
C SER A 300 14.25 -13.60 -6.93
N PHE A 301 15.32 -12.85 -6.69
CA PHE A 301 15.35 -11.39 -6.80
C PHE A 301 16.52 -10.92 -7.66
N TRP A 302 16.35 -9.75 -8.30
CA TRP A 302 17.39 -9.15 -9.13
C TRP A 302 18.28 -8.26 -8.27
N ALA A 303 19.54 -8.66 -8.08
CA ALA A 303 20.55 -7.93 -7.33
C ALA A 303 21.37 -7.07 -8.29
N VAL A 304 21.33 -5.76 -8.09
CA VAL A 304 22.04 -4.77 -8.92
C VAL A 304 23.22 -4.21 -8.13
N PRO A 305 24.45 -4.12 -8.67
CA PRO A 305 25.56 -3.46 -7.98
C PRO A 305 25.18 -2.05 -7.53
N ALA A 306 25.50 -1.68 -6.28
CA ALA A 306 25.00 -0.44 -5.67
C ALA A 306 25.48 0.86 -6.33
N ASP A 307 26.56 0.82 -7.12
CA ASP A 307 27.10 1.93 -7.89
C ASP A 307 26.52 2.04 -9.31
N SER A 308 25.62 1.12 -9.70
CA SER A 308 24.97 1.12 -11.01
C SER A 308 23.99 2.28 -11.15
N LYS A 309 23.88 2.82 -12.37
CA LYS A 309 22.90 3.87 -12.71
C LYS A 309 21.58 3.33 -13.27
N THR A 310 21.58 2.08 -13.69
CA THR A 310 20.42 1.38 -14.26
C THR A 310 20.41 -0.05 -13.75
N ALA A 311 19.31 -0.75 -13.94
CA ALA A 311 19.20 -2.15 -13.56
C ALA A 311 19.62 -3.14 -14.67
N LYS A 312 20.28 -2.66 -15.75
CA LYS A 312 20.74 -3.53 -16.86
C LYS A 312 21.75 -4.58 -16.44
N THR A 313 22.58 -4.23 -15.47
CA THR A 313 23.62 -5.14 -14.97
C THR A 313 23.21 -5.61 -13.58
N GLY A 314 23.04 -6.89 -13.42
CA GLY A 314 22.67 -7.51 -12.15
C GLY A 314 22.73 -9.02 -12.29
N GLU A 315 22.32 -9.72 -11.25
CA GLU A 315 22.21 -11.18 -11.23
C GLU A 315 20.96 -11.64 -10.48
N TRP A 316 20.43 -12.79 -10.88
CA TRP A 316 19.37 -13.44 -10.15
C TRP A 316 19.97 -14.17 -8.94
N VAL A 317 19.41 -13.88 -7.75
CA VAL A 317 19.80 -14.49 -6.49
C VAL A 317 18.57 -15.20 -5.92
N ASP A 318 18.75 -16.40 -5.39
CA ASP A 318 17.67 -17.19 -4.78
C ASP A 318 17.16 -16.49 -3.52
N GLY A 319 15.84 -16.45 -3.37
CA GLY A 319 15.16 -16.03 -2.16
C GLY A 319 15.00 -17.20 -1.16
N PRO A 320 14.34 -16.97 -0.01
CA PRO A 320 14.18 -18.00 1.02
C PRO A 320 13.22 -19.14 0.61
N GLY A 321 12.40 -18.93 -0.41
CA GLY A 321 11.44 -19.94 -0.89
C GLY A 321 10.50 -20.44 0.19
N MET A 322 10.20 -21.75 0.17
CA MET A 322 9.32 -22.38 1.14
C MET A 322 9.88 -22.41 2.56
N ASP A 323 11.21 -22.29 2.76
CA ASP A 323 11.78 -22.23 4.11
C ASP A 323 11.15 -21.13 4.98
N PHE A 324 10.88 -19.97 4.38
CA PHE A 324 10.16 -18.89 5.06
C PHE A 324 8.66 -19.19 5.21
N PHE A 325 8.01 -19.66 4.14
CA PHE A 325 6.56 -19.90 4.19
C PHE A 325 6.18 -21.08 5.09
N ASP A 326 7.03 -22.08 5.24
CA ASP A 326 6.83 -23.15 6.21
C ASP A 326 6.80 -22.57 7.65
N LYS A 327 7.68 -21.61 7.97
CA LYS A 327 7.65 -20.91 9.26
C LYS A 327 6.42 -20.00 9.41
N LEU A 328 6.01 -19.35 8.35
CA LEU A 328 4.78 -18.59 8.35
C LEU A 328 3.56 -19.47 8.62
N PHE A 329 3.45 -20.63 7.97
CA PHE A 329 2.33 -21.55 8.12
C PHE A 329 2.32 -22.27 9.49
N GLU A 330 3.49 -22.47 10.14
CA GLU A 330 3.54 -22.91 11.54
C GLU A 330 2.79 -21.94 12.47
N LYS A 331 2.85 -20.63 12.20
CA LYS A 331 2.22 -19.58 13.00
C LYS A 331 0.81 -19.20 12.49
N HIS A 332 0.64 -19.12 11.18
CA HIS A 332 -0.58 -18.72 10.48
C HIS A 332 -0.93 -19.74 9.40
N PRO A 333 -1.54 -20.89 9.74
CA PRO A 333 -1.83 -21.97 8.78
C PRO A 333 -2.68 -21.52 7.58
N ASP A 334 -3.58 -20.56 7.78
CA ASP A 334 -4.51 -20.04 6.79
C ASP A 334 -4.22 -18.55 6.50
N ALA A 335 -2.95 -18.13 6.48
CA ALA A 335 -2.56 -16.74 6.26
C ALA A 335 -3.30 -16.13 5.04
N PRO A 336 -4.11 -15.08 5.21
CA PRO A 336 -4.90 -14.48 4.15
C PRO A 336 -4.04 -13.55 3.30
N ILE A 337 -3.19 -14.14 2.46
CA ILE A 337 -2.20 -13.43 1.63
C ILE A 337 -2.61 -13.51 0.15
N ILE A 338 -2.44 -12.40 -0.57
CA ILE A 338 -2.46 -12.29 -2.03
C ILE A 338 -1.01 -12.10 -2.48
N ALA A 339 -0.56 -12.91 -3.42
CA ALA A 339 0.77 -12.77 -4.01
C ALA A 339 0.70 -11.90 -5.26
N GLU A 340 1.45 -10.79 -5.27
CA GLU A 340 1.61 -10.03 -6.52
C GLU A 340 2.61 -10.77 -7.41
N ASP A 341 2.06 -11.39 -8.45
CA ASP A 341 2.74 -12.20 -9.45
C ASP A 341 2.67 -11.53 -10.84
N LEU A 342 2.84 -10.21 -10.91
CA LEU A 342 2.86 -9.47 -12.17
C LEU A 342 4.29 -9.42 -12.75
N GLY A 343 4.41 -9.51 -14.08
CA GLY A 343 5.69 -9.47 -14.78
C GLY A 343 6.09 -10.81 -15.43
N VAL A 344 7.37 -10.94 -15.78
CA VAL A 344 7.91 -12.17 -16.41
C VAL A 344 8.31 -13.16 -15.30
N PHE A 345 7.80 -14.40 -15.40
CA PHE A 345 8.04 -15.44 -14.39
C PHE A 345 8.94 -16.55 -14.90
N GLY A 346 9.80 -17.04 -13.99
CA GLY A 346 10.47 -18.32 -14.10
C GLY A 346 9.62 -19.48 -13.52
N GLU A 347 10.12 -20.69 -13.70
CA GLU A 347 9.53 -21.90 -13.10
C GLU A 347 9.56 -21.85 -11.56
N ASP A 348 10.55 -21.17 -10.99
CA ASP A 348 10.77 -20.94 -9.55
C ASP A 348 9.59 -20.20 -8.91
N VAL A 349 9.15 -19.10 -9.50
CA VAL A 349 8.01 -18.29 -9.01
C VAL A 349 6.71 -19.06 -9.15
N THR A 350 6.52 -19.73 -10.31
CA THR A 350 5.33 -20.56 -10.55
C THR A 350 5.23 -21.69 -9.54
N LYS A 351 6.37 -22.33 -9.22
CA LYS A 351 6.44 -23.37 -8.21
C LYS A 351 6.10 -22.83 -6.83
N LEU A 352 6.68 -21.70 -6.42
CA LEU A 352 6.44 -21.09 -5.10
C LEU A 352 4.96 -20.71 -4.93
N LEU A 353 4.34 -20.10 -5.94
CA LEU A 353 2.89 -19.81 -5.95
C LEU A 353 2.03 -21.06 -5.76
N LYS A 354 2.40 -22.14 -6.44
CA LYS A 354 1.69 -23.41 -6.30
C LYS A 354 1.86 -24.03 -4.92
N ASP A 355 3.08 -24.00 -4.37
CA ASP A 355 3.41 -24.60 -3.09
C ASP A 355 2.77 -23.83 -1.92
N THR A 356 2.69 -22.49 -2.00
CA THR A 356 2.01 -21.64 -1.00
C THR A 356 0.48 -21.64 -1.16
N ALA A 357 -0.03 -22.01 -2.33
CA ALA A 357 -1.45 -21.91 -2.69
C ALA A 357 -2.05 -20.49 -2.56
N PHE A 358 -1.25 -19.45 -2.48
CA PHE A 358 -1.76 -18.08 -2.46
C PHE A 358 -2.41 -17.72 -3.80
N PRO A 359 -3.51 -16.95 -3.80
CA PRO A 359 -4.05 -16.38 -5.03
C PRO A 359 -3.06 -15.39 -5.63
N GLY A 360 -2.76 -15.57 -6.92
CA GLY A 360 -2.03 -14.60 -7.70
C GLY A 360 -2.93 -13.50 -8.27
N MET A 361 -2.32 -12.50 -8.90
CA MET A 361 -3.01 -11.36 -9.49
C MET A 361 -3.11 -11.48 -11.01
N LYS A 362 -4.21 -11.00 -11.57
CA LYS A 362 -4.37 -10.79 -13.00
C LYS A 362 -4.89 -9.38 -13.25
N VAL A 363 -4.49 -8.76 -14.36
CA VAL A 363 -4.88 -7.39 -14.73
C VAL A 363 -5.35 -7.38 -16.18
N ILE A 364 -6.59 -6.97 -16.42
CA ILE A 364 -7.18 -7.04 -17.77
C ILE A 364 -6.44 -6.12 -18.77
N GLN A 365 -5.86 -5.02 -18.33
CA GLN A 365 -5.08 -4.12 -19.19
C GLN A 365 -3.82 -4.77 -19.79
N PHE A 366 -3.31 -5.86 -19.20
CA PHE A 366 -2.15 -6.61 -19.69
C PHE A 366 -2.52 -7.78 -20.63
N ALA A 367 -3.83 -7.93 -20.92
CA ALA A 367 -4.32 -9.10 -21.62
C ALA A 367 -4.21 -9.02 -23.15
N PHE A 368 -4.17 -7.83 -23.75
CA PHE A 368 -4.55 -7.64 -25.17
C PHE A 368 -3.39 -7.31 -26.11
N THR A 369 -2.16 -7.59 -25.72
CA THR A 369 -1.01 -7.47 -26.64
C THR A 369 -1.18 -8.47 -27.80
N PRO A 370 -1.23 -8.02 -29.07
CA PRO A 370 -1.47 -8.88 -30.20
C PRO A 370 -0.42 -9.98 -30.36
N GLY A 371 -0.87 -11.20 -30.61
CA GLY A 371 0.00 -12.38 -30.81
C GLY A 371 0.56 -12.99 -29.52
N ALA A 372 0.30 -12.38 -28.36
CA ALA A 372 0.66 -12.96 -27.07
C ALA A 372 -0.49 -13.85 -26.55
N ASP A 373 -0.15 -15.03 -26.03
CA ASP A 373 -1.06 -15.89 -25.28
C ASP A 373 -1.00 -15.50 -23.80
N SER A 374 -1.58 -14.33 -23.49
CA SER A 374 -1.46 -13.71 -22.17
C SER A 374 -2.26 -14.46 -21.11
N LEU A 375 -1.61 -14.77 -19.98
CA LEU A 375 -2.28 -15.33 -18.80
C LEU A 375 -3.29 -14.37 -18.14
N HIS A 376 -3.34 -13.12 -18.59
CA HIS A 376 -4.32 -12.12 -18.17
C HIS A 376 -5.60 -12.14 -19.01
N LEU A 377 -5.65 -12.89 -20.11
CA LEU A 377 -6.87 -13.04 -20.90
C LEU A 377 -7.99 -13.69 -20.06
N PRO A 378 -9.21 -13.15 -20.08
CA PRO A 378 -10.31 -13.62 -19.22
C PRO A 378 -10.56 -15.14 -19.26
N HIS A 379 -10.32 -15.81 -20.39
CA HIS A 379 -10.49 -17.25 -20.54
C HIS A 379 -9.33 -18.08 -19.95
N HIS A 380 -8.19 -17.46 -19.62
CA HIS A 380 -7.07 -18.12 -18.92
C HIS A 380 -7.12 -17.93 -17.40
N VAL A 381 -7.97 -17.01 -16.91
CA VAL A 381 -8.06 -16.70 -15.48
C VAL A 381 -8.58 -17.90 -14.70
N VAL A 382 -7.85 -18.31 -13.67
CA VAL A 382 -8.19 -19.43 -12.79
C VAL A 382 -8.94 -18.96 -11.53
N PRO A 383 -9.72 -19.83 -10.86
CA PRO A 383 -10.47 -19.43 -9.67
C PRO A 383 -9.59 -18.86 -8.56
N ASN A 384 -8.44 -19.51 -8.24
CA ASN A 384 -7.53 -19.03 -7.20
C ASN A 384 -6.73 -17.82 -7.67
N SER A 385 -7.42 -16.73 -7.96
CA SER A 385 -6.80 -15.46 -8.37
C SER A 385 -7.65 -14.25 -8.00
N VAL A 386 -7.01 -13.08 -7.99
CA VAL A 386 -7.64 -11.77 -7.89
C VAL A 386 -7.49 -11.08 -9.25
N TYR A 387 -8.60 -10.73 -9.89
CA TYR A 387 -8.60 -10.15 -11.22
C TYR A 387 -8.97 -8.67 -11.18
N TYR A 388 -8.06 -7.83 -11.61
CA TYR A 388 -8.17 -6.37 -11.54
C TYR A 388 -8.59 -5.77 -12.89
N CYS A 389 -9.43 -4.74 -12.83
CA CYS A 389 -9.63 -3.82 -13.95
C CYS A 389 -8.35 -2.99 -14.22
N GLY A 390 -7.67 -2.60 -13.19
CA GLY A 390 -6.39 -1.92 -13.12
C GLY A 390 -5.94 -1.82 -11.66
N THR A 391 -4.65 -1.72 -11.42
CA THR A 391 -4.05 -1.42 -10.10
C THR A 391 -3.79 0.08 -9.96
N HIS A 392 -3.19 0.51 -8.87
CA HIS A 392 -2.75 1.89 -8.67
C HIS A 392 -1.65 2.34 -9.65
N ASP A 393 -0.92 1.41 -10.26
CA ASP A 393 0.15 1.65 -11.24
C ASP A 393 -0.35 1.73 -12.68
N ASN A 394 -1.55 1.22 -12.93
CA ASN A 394 -2.16 1.29 -14.24
C ASN A 394 -2.81 2.64 -14.49
N ASN A 395 -3.01 2.98 -15.75
CA ASN A 395 -3.92 4.04 -16.10
C ASN A 395 -5.37 3.65 -15.75
N THR A 396 -6.26 4.62 -15.60
CA THR A 396 -7.69 4.35 -15.55
C THR A 396 -8.14 3.60 -16.81
N LEU A 397 -9.20 2.79 -16.74
CA LEU A 397 -9.72 2.08 -17.92
C LEU A 397 -10.01 3.03 -19.09
N PHE A 398 -10.61 4.17 -18.79
CA PHE A 398 -10.91 5.17 -19.81
C PHE A 398 -9.63 5.75 -20.39
N GLY A 399 -8.68 6.15 -19.56
CA GLY A 399 -7.37 6.64 -20.00
C GLY A 399 -6.60 5.62 -20.82
N TRP A 400 -6.58 4.37 -20.37
CA TRP A 400 -5.93 3.26 -21.06
C TRP A 400 -6.51 3.01 -22.45
N LEU A 401 -7.83 3.08 -22.64
CA LEU A 401 -8.45 2.96 -23.97
C LEU A 401 -7.97 4.03 -24.96
N PHE A 402 -7.60 5.22 -24.49
CA PHE A 402 -7.03 6.26 -25.33
C PHE A 402 -5.52 6.09 -25.58
N GLU A 403 -4.76 5.63 -24.59
CA GLU A 403 -3.32 5.41 -24.71
C GLU A 403 -2.96 4.12 -25.45
N ALA A 404 -3.80 3.09 -25.35
CA ALA A 404 -3.54 1.80 -25.98
C ALA A 404 -3.37 1.95 -27.50
N PRO A 405 -2.38 1.29 -28.10
CA PRO A 405 -2.25 1.21 -29.55
C PRO A 405 -3.57 0.77 -30.20
N LYS A 406 -3.88 1.35 -31.35
CA LYS A 406 -5.15 1.06 -32.04
C LYS A 406 -5.45 -0.44 -32.18
N VAL A 407 -4.42 -1.24 -32.46
CA VAL A 407 -4.56 -2.69 -32.62
C VAL A 407 -4.95 -3.40 -31.31
N GLU A 408 -4.43 -2.97 -30.18
CA GLU A 408 -4.80 -3.49 -28.86
C GLU A 408 -6.21 -3.05 -28.47
N ARG A 409 -6.53 -1.79 -28.67
CA ARG A 409 -7.86 -1.25 -28.42
C ARG A 409 -8.94 -1.96 -29.27
N GLU A 410 -8.69 -2.18 -30.54
CA GLU A 410 -9.60 -2.94 -31.40
C GLU A 410 -9.70 -4.40 -30.96
N TYR A 411 -8.61 -4.98 -30.47
CA TYR A 411 -8.61 -6.34 -29.94
C TYR A 411 -9.50 -6.44 -28.69
N VAL A 412 -9.30 -5.59 -27.69
CA VAL A 412 -10.12 -5.64 -26.47
C VAL A 412 -11.60 -5.39 -26.78
N LEU A 413 -11.95 -4.38 -27.57
CA LEU A 413 -13.34 -4.07 -27.90
C LEU A 413 -14.03 -5.25 -28.60
N ARG A 414 -13.35 -5.89 -29.55
CA ARG A 414 -13.85 -7.09 -30.23
C ARG A 414 -13.96 -8.27 -29.28
N TYR A 415 -12.97 -8.50 -28.39
CA TYR A 415 -12.94 -9.60 -27.45
C TYR A 415 -14.12 -9.56 -26.48
N ILE A 416 -14.38 -8.38 -25.91
CA ILE A 416 -15.51 -8.18 -24.98
C ILE A 416 -16.88 -8.10 -25.68
N GLY A 417 -16.91 -8.19 -27.01
CA GLY A 417 -18.13 -8.13 -27.81
C GLY A 417 -18.75 -6.72 -27.91
N TYR A 418 -17.97 -5.68 -27.65
CA TYR A 418 -18.42 -4.30 -27.76
C TYR A 418 -18.64 -3.93 -29.23
N LYS A 419 -19.83 -3.41 -29.56
CA LYS A 419 -20.23 -3.07 -30.93
C LYS A 419 -20.55 -1.59 -31.12
N GLY A 420 -20.49 -0.79 -30.04
CA GLY A 420 -20.73 0.64 -30.12
C GLY A 420 -19.57 1.39 -30.79
N ASP A 421 -19.83 2.58 -31.27
CA ASP A 421 -18.86 3.54 -31.78
C ASP A 421 -18.48 4.61 -30.74
N ASP A 422 -19.13 4.56 -29.56
CA ASP A 422 -18.99 5.47 -28.43
C ASP A 422 -17.99 5.00 -27.37
N TRP A 423 -17.02 4.17 -27.73
CA TRP A 423 -15.99 3.65 -26.82
C TRP A 423 -15.20 4.75 -26.10
N GLY A 424 -15.11 5.94 -26.68
CA GLY A 424 -14.44 7.12 -26.13
C GLY A 424 -15.34 7.99 -25.22
N GLN A 425 -16.52 7.51 -24.83
CA GLN A 425 -17.38 8.20 -23.90
C GLN A 425 -16.94 7.88 -22.46
N GLY A 426 -16.59 8.90 -21.67
CA GLY A 426 -16.23 8.78 -20.26
C GLY A 426 -17.39 9.04 -19.31
N GLY A 427 -17.09 9.10 -18.01
CA GLY A 427 -18.06 9.33 -16.95
C GLY A 427 -18.74 8.06 -16.43
N TYR A 428 -19.66 8.20 -15.49
CA TYR A 428 -20.27 7.07 -14.76
C TYR A 428 -20.92 6.00 -15.65
N ASN A 429 -21.32 6.35 -16.86
CA ASN A 429 -21.97 5.45 -17.82
C ASN A 429 -21.07 5.08 -18.99
N ALA A 430 -19.74 5.27 -18.88
CA ALA A 430 -18.77 4.94 -19.93
C ALA A 430 -19.01 3.52 -20.50
N PRO A 431 -19.56 3.37 -21.71
CA PRO A 431 -20.12 2.07 -22.13
C PRO A 431 -19.04 1.01 -22.37
N ALA A 432 -17.89 1.40 -22.95
CA ALA A 432 -16.77 0.48 -23.15
C ALA A 432 -16.12 0.09 -21.83
N CYS A 433 -15.96 1.02 -20.89
CA CYS A 433 -15.44 0.72 -19.56
C CYS A 433 -16.36 -0.26 -18.81
N ARG A 434 -17.69 -0.06 -18.85
CA ARG A 434 -18.65 -1.00 -18.26
C ARG A 434 -18.55 -2.40 -18.87
N ALA A 435 -18.41 -2.51 -20.16
CA ALA A 435 -18.24 -3.81 -20.82
C ALA A 435 -16.95 -4.52 -20.39
N ILE A 436 -15.86 -3.77 -20.16
CA ILE A 436 -14.61 -4.32 -19.61
C ILE A 436 -14.81 -4.75 -18.17
N ILE A 437 -15.42 -3.92 -17.31
CA ILE A 437 -15.73 -4.22 -15.91
C ILE A 437 -16.56 -5.52 -15.83
N GLU A 438 -17.65 -5.62 -16.59
CA GLU A 438 -18.47 -6.82 -16.62
C GLU A 438 -17.70 -8.06 -17.09
N THR A 439 -16.72 -7.91 -17.99
CA THR A 439 -15.86 -9.01 -18.42
C THR A 439 -15.00 -9.52 -17.26
N VAL A 440 -14.45 -8.64 -16.43
CA VAL A 440 -13.75 -9.01 -15.19
C VAL A 440 -14.71 -9.68 -14.20
N TRP A 441 -15.92 -9.16 -14.04
CA TRP A 441 -16.95 -9.73 -13.15
C TRP A 441 -17.43 -11.13 -13.58
N ARG A 442 -17.51 -11.40 -14.88
CA ARG A 442 -17.86 -12.73 -15.44
C ARG A 442 -16.76 -13.76 -15.28
N SER A 443 -15.51 -13.35 -15.10
CA SER A 443 -14.35 -14.26 -15.05
C SER A 443 -14.49 -15.33 -13.95
N SER A 444 -13.66 -16.36 -14.03
CA SER A 444 -13.60 -17.43 -13.03
C SER A 444 -12.89 -17.00 -11.72
N ALA A 445 -12.18 -15.88 -11.71
CA ALA A 445 -11.48 -15.43 -10.52
C ALA A 445 -12.38 -15.36 -9.28
N ASN A 446 -11.88 -15.81 -8.14
CA ASN A 446 -12.59 -15.70 -6.88
C ASN A 446 -12.88 -14.24 -6.50
N THR A 447 -11.91 -13.35 -6.71
CA THR A 447 -12.11 -11.93 -6.39
C THR A 447 -11.93 -11.06 -7.62
N ALA A 448 -12.88 -10.17 -7.91
CA ALA A 448 -12.79 -9.13 -8.92
C ALA A 448 -12.56 -7.77 -8.26
N MET A 449 -11.58 -7.02 -8.75
CA MET A 449 -11.19 -5.73 -8.17
C MET A 449 -11.29 -4.59 -9.18
N ILE A 450 -11.76 -3.43 -8.73
CA ILE A 450 -11.87 -2.22 -9.53
C ILE A 450 -11.28 -1.03 -8.78
N ALA A 451 -10.52 -0.18 -9.48
CA ALA A 451 -10.11 1.10 -8.92
C ALA A 451 -11.32 2.06 -8.84
N PHE A 452 -11.39 2.88 -7.80
CA PHE A 452 -12.48 3.86 -7.63
C PHE A 452 -12.61 4.78 -8.84
N GLN A 453 -11.50 5.18 -9.44
CA GLN A 453 -11.45 6.03 -10.63
C GLN A 453 -12.20 5.40 -11.81
N ASP A 454 -12.10 4.08 -11.97
CA ASP A 454 -12.78 3.33 -13.03
C ASP A 454 -14.28 3.22 -12.81
N MET A 455 -14.71 3.19 -11.54
CA MET A 455 -16.13 3.25 -11.18
C MET A 455 -16.78 4.57 -11.62
N CYS A 456 -15.97 5.63 -11.67
CA CYS A 456 -16.41 6.97 -12.08
C CYS A 456 -16.17 7.23 -13.58
N GLY A 457 -15.46 6.35 -14.30
CA GLY A 457 -15.08 6.55 -15.69
C GLY A 457 -14.17 7.78 -15.89
N PHE A 458 -13.25 8.03 -14.94
CA PHE A 458 -12.30 9.13 -15.00
C PHE A 458 -11.17 8.85 -15.99
N GLY A 459 -10.57 9.91 -16.51
CA GLY A 459 -9.44 9.88 -17.43
C GLY A 459 -8.06 9.84 -16.73
N ASN A 460 -7.02 10.08 -17.54
CA ASN A 460 -5.60 10.07 -17.11
C ASN A 460 -5.29 10.99 -15.93
N ASP A 461 -5.99 12.09 -15.81
CA ASP A 461 -5.84 13.09 -14.75
C ASP A 461 -6.19 12.56 -13.37
N ALA A 462 -6.92 11.44 -13.30
CA ALA A 462 -7.26 10.73 -12.06
C ALA A 462 -6.31 9.54 -11.76
N ARG A 463 -5.29 9.31 -12.56
CA ARG A 463 -4.31 8.23 -12.32
C ARG A 463 -3.61 8.43 -10.98
N MET A 464 -3.41 7.32 -10.23
CA MET A 464 -2.79 7.37 -8.91
C MET A 464 -1.26 7.44 -9.01
N ASN A 465 -0.67 6.57 -9.83
CA ASN A 465 0.78 6.45 -9.99
C ASN A 465 1.17 6.20 -11.44
N ILE A 466 2.26 6.83 -11.86
CA ILE A 466 2.95 6.54 -13.12
C ILE A 466 4.33 6.00 -12.76
N PRO A 467 4.56 4.68 -12.84
CA PRO A 467 5.84 4.08 -12.51
C PRO A 467 7.00 4.73 -13.28
N GLY A 468 8.12 4.97 -12.60
CA GLY A 468 9.29 5.63 -13.18
C GLY A 468 9.20 7.15 -13.31
N VAL A 469 8.07 7.77 -12.98
CA VAL A 469 7.90 9.23 -12.91
C VAL A 469 7.88 9.64 -11.43
N PRO A 470 8.84 10.43 -10.94
CA PRO A 470 8.89 10.75 -9.50
C PRO A 470 7.88 11.82 -9.08
N GLU A 471 7.39 12.63 -10.00
CA GLU A 471 6.56 13.80 -9.70
C GLU A 471 5.07 13.56 -9.93
N LEU A 472 4.22 14.28 -9.18
CA LEU A 472 2.76 14.35 -9.32
C LEU A 472 1.99 13.06 -9.01
N ASN A 473 2.64 11.98 -8.58
CA ASN A 473 2.01 10.74 -8.15
C ASN A 473 1.36 10.88 -6.76
N TRP A 474 0.49 9.93 -6.41
CA TRP A 474 -0.14 9.73 -5.09
C TRP A 474 -1.08 10.86 -4.66
N ARG A 475 -1.48 11.75 -5.58
CA ARG A 475 -2.23 12.96 -5.28
C ARG A 475 -3.71 12.91 -5.61
N PHE A 476 -4.18 11.88 -6.30
CA PHE A 476 -5.59 11.77 -6.65
C PHE A 476 -6.48 11.85 -5.41
N ARG A 477 -7.52 12.67 -5.47
CA ARG A 477 -8.58 12.75 -4.47
C ARG A 477 -9.94 12.84 -5.13
N THR A 478 -10.94 12.38 -4.38
CA THR A 478 -12.34 12.53 -4.76
C THR A 478 -13.13 13.41 -3.79
N THR A 479 -14.37 13.71 -4.12
CA THR A 479 -15.29 14.48 -3.27
C THR A 479 -16.48 13.64 -2.82
N ALA A 480 -17.13 14.07 -1.74
CA ALA A 480 -18.37 13.43 -1.28
C ALA A 480 -19.47 13.49 -2.36
N ASP A 481 -19.48 14.54 -3.19
CA ASP A 481 -20.42 14.68 -4.31
C ASP A 481 -20.17 13.63 -5.38
N THR A 482 -18.91 13.39 -5.73
CA THR A 482 -18.54 12.33 -6.67
C THR A 482 -19.05 10.97 -6.19
N ILE A 483 -18.82 10.62 -4.90
CA ILE A 483 -19.29 9.37 -4.31
C ILE A 483 -20.82 9.27 -4.32
N ARG A 484 -21.53 10.38 -4.10
CA ARG A 484 -23.00 10.40 -4.15
C ARG A 484 -23.55 10.21 -5.57
N GLN A 485 -22.85 10.71 -6.58
CA GLN A 485 -23.27 10.68 -7.99
C GLN A 485 -22.95 9.36 -8.70
N MET A 486 -22.12 8.48 -8.10
CA MET A 486 -21.83 7.18 -8.68
C MET A 486 -23.10 6.36 -8.93
N ASP A 487 -23.08 5.55 -9.98
CA ASP A 487 -24.15 4.62 -10.30
C ASP A 487 -24.12 3.39 -9.38
N LYS A 488 -24.52 3.60 -8.13
CA LYS A 488 -24.52 2.55 -7.10
C LYS A 488 -25.44 1.38 -7.46
N ALA A 489 -26.54 1.66 -8.17
CA ALA A 489 -27.48 0.64 -8.59
C ALA A 489 -26.82 -0.35 -9.57
N TYR A 490 -26.04 0.16 -10.52
CA TYR A 490 -25.28 -0.67 -11.45
C TYR A 490 -24.28 -1.60 -10.74
N PHE A 491 -23.47 -1.07 -9.82
CA PHE A 491 -22.49 -1.90 -9.10
C PHE A 491 -23.15 -2.93 -8.20
N LYS A 492 -24.25 -2.59 -7.55
CA LYS A 492 -25.05 -3.56 -6.80
C LYS A 492 -25.57 -4.66 -7.71
N GLU A 493 -26.17 -4.29 -8.86
CA GLU A 493 -26.70 -5.23 -9.83
C GLU A 493 -25.64 -6.21 -10.34
N ILE A 494 -24.47 -5.74 -10.79
CA ILE A 494 -23.43 -6.65 -11.31
C ILE A 494 -22.82 -7.53 -10.22
N ASN A 495 -22.72 -7.06 -8.96
CA ASN A 495 -22.28 -7.89 -7.84
C ASN A 495 -23.28 -9.03 -7.57
N GLU A 496 -24.58 -8.74 -7.58
CA GLU A 496 -25.64 -9.76 -7.42
C GLU A 496 -25.73 -10.68 -8.64
N LEU A 497 -25.75 -10.14 -9.85
CA LEU A 497 -25.91 -10.88 -11.11
C LEU A 497 -24.78 -11.90 -11.33
N PHE A 498 -23.53 -11.54 -11.02
CA PHE A 498 -22.37 -12.42 -11.22
C PHE A 498 -22.01 -13.22 -9.96
N GLY A 499 -22.86 -13.21 -8.92
CA GLY A 499 -22.67 -13.97 -7.69
C GLY A 499 -21.43 -13.54 -6.89
N ARG A 500 -21.15 -12.21 -6.84
CA ARG A 500 -20.02 -11.60 -6.14
C ARG A 500 -20.44 -10.83 -4.88
N SER A 501 -21.73 -10.86 -4.54
CA SER A 501 -22.29 -10.35 -3.29
C SER A 501 -22.39 -11.48 -2.26
N LYS A 502 -22.11 -11.17 -0.99
CA LYS A 502 -22.45 -12.03 0.15
C LYS A 502 -23.83 -11.72 0.68
#